data_81b1461cd4ac73030ffa4ebe7a97c35e
#
_entry.id   81b1461cd4ac73030ffa4ebe7a97c35e
#
_cell.length_a   1.000
_cell.length_b   1.000
_cell.length_c   1.000
_cell.angle_alpha   90.00
_cell.angle_beta   90.00
_cell.angle_gamma   90.00
#
_symmetry.space_group_name_H-M   'P 1'
#
loop_
_entity.id
_entity.type
_entity.pdbx_description
1 polymer ?
#
loop_
_entity_poly.entity_id
_entity_poly.type
_entity_poly.pdbx_seq_one_letter_code
_entity_poly.pdbx_strand_id
1 'polypeptide(L)'
;SLTPDLKSIKSQLDALSSPLARKLAISGFPPPMKSKRLFLQMRQKILAINSNAKFPILINYFMLLNVLHMQELIETQGASTLKNYIQKLKTKESKTAKYLLSKPEMKKIQSILESTKEEHPKLDILLNLLKKLEGKKAIVFAQYRDQVALIEKRLNEDGIPSRMFLGKKAAYTKKQQEETLAMFREDKFRVLVASSIGEEGLDIPAVDVVIFYEPIPSEIRSIQRRGRAGRFKEGSVYILITKGTRDEYFHWASVNRENKMKRIITQIQGKNTIETGGKQSPREKKSAKTEKPQGRKIKTDKEGQSSLDSFF
;
A
#
# COMPACT_ATOMS: atom_id res chain seq x y z
N SER A 1 -8.29 3.95 17.20
CA SER A 1 -9.42 3.15 16.73
C SER A 1 -10.32 3.99 15.82
N LEU A 2 -11.10 3.34 14.97
CA LEU A 2 -12.10 4.01 14.12
C LEU A 2 -13.18 4.72 14.96
N THR A 3 -13.75 5.80 14.41
CA THR A 3 -14.91 6.49 14.98
C THR A 3 -16.18 5.62 14.87
N PRO A 4 -17.27 5.96 15.58
CA PRO A 4 -18.53 5.21 15.50
C PRO A 4 -19.08 5.08 14.07
N ASP A 5 -19.11 6.18 13.31
CA ASP A 5 -19.60 6.20 11.92
C ASP A 5 -18.74 5.31 11.02
N LEU A 6 -17.42 5.39 11.12
CA LEU A 6 -16.52 4.54 10.34
C LEU A 6 -16.64 3.06 10.70
N LYS A 7 -16.91 2.73 11.99
CA LYS A 7 -17.21 1.37 12.42
C LYS A 7 -18.54 0.87 11.85
N SER A 8 -19.56 1.72 11.82
CA SER A 8 -20.86 1.40 11.22
C SER A 8 -20.73 1.10 9.73
N ILE A 9 -20.01 1.95 8.97
CA ILE A 9 -19.72 1.73 7.56
C ILE A 9 -18.98 0.41 7.36
N LYS A 10 -17.93 0.15 8.17
CA LYS A 10 -17.18 -1.11 8.12
C LYS A 10 -18.09 -2.32 8.32
N SER A 11 -19.00 -2.27 9.30
CA SER A 11 -19.95 -3.35 9.56
C SER A 11 -20.87 -3.63 8.37
N GLN A 12 -21.37 -2.60 7.68
CA GLN A 12 -22.15 -2.78 6.44
C GLN A 12 -21.31 -3.41 5.31
N LEU A 13 -20.05 -3.03 5.18
CA LEU A 13 -19.13 -3.63 4.19
C LEU A 13 -18.82 -5.10 4.53
N ASP A 14 -18.68 -5.43 5.82
CA ASP A 14 -18.49 -6.81 6.29
C ASP A 14 -19.73 -7.67 5.99
N ALA A 15 -20.94 -7.13 6.16
CA ALA A 15 -22.20 -7.78 5.80
C ALA A 15 -22.30 -8.06 4.29
N LEU A 16 -21.74 -7.20 3.42
CA LEU A 16 -21.66 -7.42 1.98
C LEU A 16 -20.59 -8.44 1.59
N SER A 17 -19.42 -8.40 2.23
CA SER A 17 -18.27 -9.22 1.83
C SER A 17 -18.47 -10.70 2.15
N SER A 18 -19.07 -11.01 3.30
CA SER A 18 -19.24 -12.39 3.78
C SER A 18 -20.09 -13.28 2.84
N PRO A 19 -21.30 -12.87 2.38
CA PRO A 19 -22.07 -13.68 1.44
C PRO A 19 -21.41 -13.78 0.05
N LEU A 20 -20.71 -12.74 -0.41
CA LEU A 20 -19.99 -12.79 -1.68
C LEU A 20 -18.83 -13.78 -1.63
N ALA A 21 -18.06 -13.77 -0.55
CA ALA A 21 -16.97 -14.72 -0.31
C ALA A 21 -17.48 -16.16 -0.27
N ARG A 22 -18.63 -16.39 0.42
CA ARG A 22 -19.27 -17.72 0.49
C ARG A 22 -19.72 -18.19 -0.89
N LYS A 23 -20.36 -17.34 -1.71
CA LYS A 23 -20.77 -17.67 -3.08
C LYS A 23 -19.59 -18.08 -3.95
N LEU A 24 -18.47 -17.36 -3.86
CA LEU A 24 -17.24 -17.71 -4.59
C LEU A 24 -16.68 -19.06 -4.11
N ALA A 25 -16.66 -19.32 -2.81
CA ALA A 25 -16.19 -20.60 -2.26
C ALA A 25 -17.05 -21.78 -2.74
N ILE A 26 -18.37 -21.66 -2.74
CA ILE A 26 -19.30 -22.66 -3.26
C ILE A 26 -19.07 -22.92 -4.76
N SER A 27 -18.69 -21.88 -5.51
CA SER A 27 -18.36 -22.00 -6.94
C SER A 27 -16.96 -22.59 -7.20
N GLY A 28 -16.24 -23.09 -6.19
CA GLY A 28 -14.91 -23.65 -6.30
C GLY A 28 -13.76 -22.62 -6.25
N PHE A 29 -14.06 -21.37 -5.93
CA PHE A 29 -13.09 -20.26 -5.86
C PHE A 29 -13.06 -19.61 -4.47
N PRO A 30 -12.58 -20.32 -3.42
CA PRO A 30 -12.49 -19.72 -2.09
C PRO A 30 -11.52 -18.54 -2.10
N PRO A 31 -11.97 -17.32 -1.74
CA PRO A 31 -11.14 -16.13 -1.85
C PRO A 31 -10.04 -16.12 -0.78
N PRO A 32 -8.77 -15.90 -1.18
CA PRO A 32 -7.65 -15.80 -0.25
C PRO A 32 -7.64 -14.42 0.43
N MET A 33 -8.53 -14.21 1.42
CA MET A 33 -8.80 -12.93 2.08
C MET A 33 -7.54 -12.24 2.68
N LYS A 34 -6.49 -13.01 2.98
CA LYS A 34 -5.23 -12.48 3.54
C LYS A 34 -4.21 -12.05 2.50
N SER A 35 -4.46 -12.26 1.20
CA SER A 35 -3.49 -11.99 0.14
C SER A 35 -4.14 -11.34 -1.08
N LYS A 36 -4.00 -10.02 -1.19
CA LYS A 36 -4.50 -9.25 -2.35
C LYS A 36 -3.93 -9.82 -3.67
N ARG A 37 -2.64 -10.18 -3.69
CA ARG A 37 -1.99 -10.78 -4.88
C ARG A 37 -2.68 -12.08 -5.32
N LEU A 38 -2.89 -13.01 -4.40
CA LEU A 38 -3.55 -14.29 -4.71
C LEU A 38 -5.00 -14.09 -5.12
N PHE A 39 -5.70 -13.11 -4.50
CA PHE A 39 -7.06 -12.75 -4.86
C PHE A 39 -7.12 -12.22 -6.31
N LEU A 40 -6.19 -11.35 -6.70
CA LEU A 40 -6.13 -10.84 -8.08
C LEU A 40 -5.78 -11.95 -9.10
N GLN A 41 -4.90 -12.89 -8.76
CA GLN A 41 -4.59 -14.05 -9.61
C GLN A 41 -5.80 -15.00 -9.81
N MET A 42 -6.75 -15.03 -8.86
CA MET A 42 -7.98 -15.84 -8.98
C MET A 42 -8.80 -15.45 -10.21
N ARG A 43 -8.77 -14.17 -10.63
CA ARG A 43 -9.44 -13.71 -11.86
C ARG A 43 -9.04 -14.53 -13.10
N GLN A 44 -7.75 -14.81 -13.27
CA GLN A 44 -7.25 -15.58 -14.42
C GLN A 44 -7.79 -17.00 -14.40
N LYS A 45 -7.87 -17.63 -13.23
CA LYS A 45 -8.45 -18.97 -13.07
C LYS A 45 -9.94 -19.01 -13.42
N ILE A 46 -10.71 -17.98 -13.02
CA ILE A 46 -12.13 -17.87 -13.36
C ILE A 46 -12.31 -17.66 -14.88
N LEU A 47 -11.48 -16.82 -15.49
CA LEU A 47 -11.55 -16.56 -16.93
C LEU A 47 -11.22 -17.79 -17.78
N ALA A 48 -10.41 -18.73 -17.26
CA ALA A 48 -10.06 -19.99 -17.94
C ALA A 48 -11.20 -21.01 -17.99
N ILE A 49 -12.35 -20.75 -17.35
CA ILE A 49 -13.53 -21.62 -17.44
C ILE A 49 -14.14 -21.53 -18.83
N ASN A 50 -14.20 -22.65 -19.56
CA ASN A 50 -14.77 -22.75 -20.92
C ASN A 50 -16.30 -22.90 -20.91
N SER A 51 -17.02 -22.16 -20.07
CA SER A 51 -18.48 -22.17 -20.05
C SER A 51 -19.05 -20.82 -19.63
N ASN A 52 -20.33 -20.61 -19.91
CA ASN A 52 -21.05 -19.39 -19.48
C ASN A 52 -21.22 -19.31 -17.97
N ALA A 53 -20.99 -20.40 -17.22
CA ALA A 53 -21.00 -20.41 -15.75
C ALA A 53 -19.94 -19.45 -15.13
N LYS A 54 -18.91 -19.06 -15.90
CA LYS A 54 -17.92 -18.06 -15.42
C LYS A 54 -18.51 -16.67 -15.15
N PHE A 55 -19.56 -16.26 -15.87
CA PHE A 55 -20.08 -14.89 -15.74
C PHE A 55 -20.66 -14.57 -14.36
N PRO A 56 -21.54 -15.40 -13.74
CA PRO A 56 -21.98 -15.20 -12.36
C PRO A 56 -20.83 -15.19 -11.35
N ILE A 57 -19.82 -16.02 -11.57
CA ILE A 57 -18.63 -16.09 -10.71
C ILE A 57 -17.82 -14.79 -10.82
N LEU A 58 -17.61 -14.28 -12.04
CA LEU A 58 -16.92 -12.99 -12.27
C LEU A 58 -17.69 -11.82 -11.65
N ILE A 59 -19.03 -11.80 -11.73
CA ILE A 59 -19.85 -10.78 -11.08
C ILE A 59 -19.57 -10.77 -9.56
N ASN A 60 -19.67 -11.93 -8.91
CA ASN A 60 -19.39 -12.04 -7.47
C ASN A 60 -17.93 -11.67 -7.14
N TYR A 61 -16.96 -12.07 -7.98
CA TYR A 61 -15.56 -11.71 -7.84
C TYR A 61 -15.33 -10.18 -7.88
N PHE A 62 -15.88 -9.50 -8.89
CA PHE A 62 -15.72 -8.04 -9.01
C PHE A 62 -16.49 -7.28 -7.93
N MET A 63 -17.65 -7.76 -7.52
CA MET A 63 -18.36 -7.19 -6.36
C MET A 63 -17.51 -7.30 -5.10
N LEU A 64 -16.97 -8.49 -4.80
CA LEU A 64 -16.12 -8.69 -3.63
C LEU A 64 -14.85 -7.85 -3.71
N LEU A 65 -14.24 -7.73 -4.89
CA LEU A 65 -13.05 -6.88 -5.10
C LEU A 65 -13.33 -5.42 -4.71
N ASN A 66 -14.46 -4.85 -5.19
CA ASN A 66 -14.85 -3.49 -4.84
C ASN A 66 -15.16 -3.35 -3.34
N VAL A 67 -15.85 -4.31 -2.73
CA VAL A 67 -16.15 -4.28 -1.28
C VAL A 67 -14.88 -4.35 -0.45
N LEU A 68 -13.93 -5.25 -0.79
CA LEU A 68 -12.65 -5.35 -0.10
C LEU A 68 -11.83 -4.06 -0.21
N HIS A 69 -11.90 -3.38 -1.35
CA HIS A 69 -11.24 -2.10 -1.53
C HIS A 69 -11.92 -1.00 -0.70
N MET A 70 -13.26 -0.95 -0.66
CA MET A 70 -13.99 -0.01 0.20
C MET A 70 -13.69 -0.24 1.69
N GLN A 71 -13.53 -1.51 2.12
CA GLN A 71 -13.07 -1.83 3.49
C GLN A 71 -11.67 -1.31 3.74
N GLU A 72 -10.74 -1.48 2.79
CA GLU A 72 -9.39 -0.92 2.89
C GLU A 72 -9.43 0.60 3.05
N LEU A 73 -10.21 1.31 2.22
CA LEU A 73 -10.34 2.76 2.27
C LEU A 73 -10.90 3.26 3.60
N ILE A 74 -11.97 2.66 4.10
CA ILE A 74 -12.58 3.11 5.37
C ILE A 74 -11.69 2.82 6.58
N GLU A 75 -10.94 1.71 6.56
CA GLU A 75 -10.06 1.32 7.64
C GLU A 75 -8.76 2.14 7.69
N THR A 76 -8.28 2.64 6.54
CA THR A 76 -6.95 3.23 6.44
C THR A 76 -6.95 4.70 6.02
N GLN A 77 -7.96 5.16 5.28
CA GLN A 77 -8.01 6.51 4.69
C GLN A 77 -9.13 7.38 5.27
N GLY A 78 -10.35 6.86 5.42
CA GLY A 78 -11.49 7.55 5.99
C GLY A 78 -12.66 7.79 5.04
N ALA A 79 -13.60 8.64 5.49
CA ALA A 79 -14.89 8.86 4.85
C ALA A 79 -14.77 9.55 3.50
N SER A 80 -13.99 10.63 3.39
CA SER A 80 -13.85 11.40 2.13
C SER A 80 -13.28 10.55 0.99
N THR A 81 -12.24 9.76 1.26
CA THR A 81 -11.63 8.89 0.23
C THR A 81 -12.60 7.79 -0.20
N LEU A 82 -13.37 7.21 0.72
CA LEU A 82 -14.41 6.23 0.37
C LEU A 82 -15.54 6.89 -0.44
N LYS A 83 -15.97 8.09 -0.08
CA LYS A 83 -16.99 8.86 -0.81
C LYS A 83 -16.56 9.11 -2.25
N ASN A 84 -15.33 9.56 -2.45
CA ASN A 84 -14.74 9.76 -3.78
C ASN A 84 -14.71 8.47 -4.60
N TYR A 85 -14.34 7.35 -3.98
CA TYR A 85 -14.35 6.05 -4.66
C TYR A 85 -15.75 5.62 -5.09
N ILE A 86 -16.76 5.78 -4.23
CA ILE A 86 -18.18 5.48 -4.56
C ILE A 86 -18.65 6.38 -5.71
N GLN A 87 -18.29 7.67 -5.74
CA GLN A 87 -18.61 8.53 -6.86
C GLN A 87 -17.97 8.05 -8.17
N LYS A 88 -16.70 7.66 -8.14
CA LYS A 88 -16.02 7.03 -9.29
C LYS A 88 -16.70 5.73 -9.73
N LEU A 89 -17.27 4.94 -8.80
CA LEU A 89 -18.05 3.75 -9.15
C LEU A 89 -19.39 4.10 -9.81
N LYS A 90 -20.05 5.19 -9.40
CA LYS A 90 -21.32 5.66 -10.00
C LYS A 90 -21.14 6.09 -11.44
N THR A 91 -19.99 6.67 -11.81
CA THR A 91 -19.69 7.09 -13.19
C THR A 91 -19.29 5.94 -14.11
N LYS A 92 -18.95 4.76 -13.56
CA LYS A 92 -18.62 3.58 -14.37
C LYS A 92 -19.89 2.94 -14.92
N GLU A 93 -19.95 2.68 -16.22
CA GLU A 93 -21.07 1.98 -16.89
C GLU A 93 -21.06 0.46 -16.64
N SER A 94 -20.47 0.01 -15.54
CA SER A 94 -20.40 -1.40 -15.19
C SER A 94 -21.70 -1.91 -14.57
N LYS A 95 -22.32 -2.92 -15.17
CA LYS A 95 -23.49 -3.60 -14.61
C LYS A 95 -23.23 -4.11 -13.18
N THR A 96 -22.02 -4.60 -12.91
CA THR A 96 -21.59 -5.09 -11.58
C THR A 96 -21.54 -3.96 -10.56
N ALA A 97 -21.02 -2.77 -10.93
CA ALA A 97 -21.00 -1.62 -10.06
C ALA A 97 -22.43 -1.11 -9.75
N LYS A 98 -23.28 -0.98 -10.78
CA LYS A 98 -24.69 -0.60 -10.62
C LYS A 98 -25.42 -1.56 -9.67
N TYR A 99 -25.23 -2.88 -9.85
CA TYR A 99 -25.83 -3.89 -9.00
C TYR A 99 -25.30 -3.84 -7.55
N LEU A 100 -24.00 -3.63 -7.36
CA LEU A 100 -23.42 -3.44 -6.02
C LEU A 100 -24.02 -2.21 -5.34
N LEU A 101 -24.07 -1.07 -6.03
CA LEU A 101 -24.59 0.19 -5.49
C LEU A 101 -26.08 0.16 -5.14
N SER A 102 -26.87 -0.74 -5.78
CA SER A 102 -28.30 -0.92 -5.47
C SER A 102 -28.57 -1.70 -4.18
N LYS A 103 -27.54 -2.32 -3.56
CA LYS A 103 -27.70 -3.09 -2.33
C LYS A 103 -28.14 -2.21 -1.15
N PRO A 104 -29.00 -2.72 -0.23
CA PRO A 104 -29.46 -1.96 0.93
C PRO A 104 -28.32 -1.45 1.80
N GLU A 105 -27.28 -2.28 2.00
CA GLU A 105 -26.09 -1.93 2.77
C GLU A 105 -25.34 -0.75 2.14
N MET A 106 -25.24 -0.70 0.80
CA MET A 106 -24.60 0.41 0.10
C MET A 106 -25.41 1.72 0.22
N LYS A 107 -26.74 1.64 0.25
CA LYS A 107 -27.59 2.81 0.50
C LYS A 107 -27.38 3.34 1.94
N LYS A 108 -27.28 2.45 2.94
CA LYS A 108 -26.95 2.83 4.32
C LYS A 108 -25.58 3.48 4.42
N ILE A 109 -24.57 2.89 3.76
CA ILE A 109 -23.22 3.47 3.71
C ILE A 109 -23.25 4.89 3.12
N GLN A 110 -23.95 5.10 2.01
CA GLN A 110 -24.06 6.41 1.38
C GLN A 110 -24.76 7.42 2.32
N SER A 111 -25.84 7.03 2.98
CA SER A 111 -26.50 7.89 3.97
C SER A 111 -25.59 8.31 5.11
N ILE A 112 -24.79 7.38 5.68
CA ILE A 112 -23.81 7.71 6.72
C ILE A 112 -22.75 8.65 6.18
N LEU A 113 -22.22 8.40 4.96
CA LEU A 113 -21.20 9.26 4.34
C LEU A 113 -21.70 10.66 3.99
N GLU A 114 -23.00 10.85 3.82
CA GLU A 114 -23.63 12.17 3.59
C GLU A 114 -23.81 12.95 4.89
N SER A 115 -24.09 12.25 6.00
CA SER A 115 -24.32 12.87 7.31
C SER A 115 -23.06 13.10 8.12
N THR A 116 -22.02 12.24 7.96
CA THR A 116 -20.79 12.35 8.74
C THR A 116 -19.94 13.55 8.33
N LYS A 117 -19.45 14.26 9.33
CA LYS A 117 -18.42 15.32 9.18
C LYS A 117 -17.04 14.85 9.63
N GLU A 118 -16.98 13.62 10.17
CA GLU A 118 -15.76 13.05 10.73
C GLU A 118 -14.89 12.46 9.63
N GLU A 119 -13.62 12.78 9.67
CA GLU A 119 -12.59 12.13 8.88
C GLU A 119 -11.91 11.00 9.65
N HIS A 120 -10.92 10.38 9.05
CA HIS A 120 -10.18 9.32 9.71
C HIS A 120 -9.37 9.87 10.89
N PRO A 121 -9.40 9.24 12.07
CA PRO A 121 -8.72 9.73 13.28
C PRO A 121 -7.21 9.94 13.11
N LYS A 122 -6.57 9.27 12.16
CA LYS A 122 -5.15 9.49 11.85
C LYS A 122 -4.86 10.90 11.36
N LEU A 123 -5.84 11.59 10.76
CA LEU A 123 -5.65 12.93 10.25
C LEU A 123 -5.39 13.91 11.41
N ASP A 124 -6.20 13.86 12.45
CA ASP A 124 -6.01 14.69 13.64
C ASP A 124 -4.72 14.35 14.40
N ILE A 125 -4.38 13.05 14.45
CA ILE A 125 -3.09 12.60 15.02
C ILE A 125 -1.92 13.16 14.22
N LEU A 126 -1.99 13.14 12.89
CA LEU A 126 -0.97 13.72 12.01
C LEU A 126 -0.81 15.22 12.24
N LEU A 127 -1.91 15.96 12.27
CA LEU A 127 -1.93 17.41 12.55
C LEU A 127 -1.27 17.72 13.90
N ASN A 128 -1.70 17.03 14.96
CA ASN A 128 -1.14 17.21 16.30
C ASN A 128 0.35 16.84 16.38
N LEU A 129 0.77 15.79 15.67
CA LEU A 129 2.18 15.40 15.58
C LEU A 129 3.01 16.49 14.90
N LEU A 130 2.55 17.00 13.75
CA LEU A 130 3.27 18.04 13.02
C LEU A 130 3.30 19.38 13.77
N LYS A 131 2.26 19.72 14.56
CA LYS A 131 2.30 20.89 15.45
C LYS A 131 3.37 20.73 16.54
N LYS A 132 3.47 19.54 17.17
CA LYS A 132 4.53 19.25 18.16
C LYS A 132 5.95 19.27 17.56
N LEU A 133 6.07 19.02 16.27
CA LEU A 133 7.33 19.02 15.51
C LEU A 133 7.55 20.35 14.79
N GLU A 134 7.08 21.45 15.36
CA GLU A 134 7.24 22.80 14.79
C GLU A 134 8.70 23.09 14.45
N GLY A 135 8.93 23.79 13.33
CA GLY A 135 10.27 24.10 12.82
C GLY A 135 11.01 22.95 12.09
N LYS A 136 10.52 21.70 12.18
CA LYS A 136 11.15 20.57 11.48
C LYS A 136 10.59 20.37 10.09
N LYS A 137 11.45 20.10 9.10
CA LYS A 137 11.08 19.66 7.77
C LYS A 137 10.56 18.23 7.80
N ALA A 138 9.39 17.98 7.19
CA ALA A 138 8.77 16.67 7.21
C ALA A 138 8.32 16.20 5.82
N ILE A 139 8.37 14.88 5.59
CA ILE A 139 7.69 14.22 4.48
C ILE A 139 6.61 13.30 5.06
N VAL A 140 5.39 13.43 4.53
CA VAL A 140 4.26 12.54 4.84
C VAL A 140 3.99 11.67 3.62
N PHE A 141 4.06 10.36 3.79
CA PHE A 141 3.73 9.39 2.74
C PHE A 141 2.33 8.84 2.93
N ALA A 142 1.50 8.92 1.88
CA ALA A 142 0.19 8.29 1.82
C ALA A 142 0.02 7.55 0.49
N GLN A 143 -0.65 6.39 0.49
CA GLN A 143 -0.75 5.51 -0.66
C GLN A 143 -1.67 6.07 -1.76
N TYR A 144 -2.78 6.70 -1.36
CA TYR A 144 -3.82 7.15 -2.28
C TYR A 144 -3.72 8.64 -2.56
N ARG A 145 -3.85 9.03 -3.84
CA ARG A 145 -3.76 10.43 -4.28
C ARG A 145 -4.83 11.32 -3.65
N ASP A 146 -6.05 10.80 -3.54
CA ASP A 146 -7.16 11.52 -2.91
C ASP A 146 -6.83 11.81 -1.43
N GLN A 147 -6.09 10.90 -0.77
CA GLN A 147 -5.62 11.10 0.60
C GLN A 147 -4.49 12.13 0.69
N VAL A 148 -3.55 12.10 -0.26
CA VAL A 148 -2.48 13.12 -0.35
C VAL A 148 -3.09 14.50 -0.46
N ALA A 149 -4.08 14.69 -1.34
CA ALA A 149 -4.77 15.97 -1.53
C ALA A 149 -5.56 16.40 -0.27
N LEU A 150 -6.22 15.45 0.40
CA LEU A 150 -6.94 15.71 1.66
C LEU A 150 -5.98 16.14 2.78
N ILE A 151 -4.86 15.44 2.93
CA ILE A 151 -3.85 15.77 3.94
C ILE A 151 -3.27 17.16 3.68
N GLU A 152 -2.84 17.46 2.43
CA GLU A 152 -2.30 18.76 2.07
C GLU A 152 -3.30 19.88 2.39
N LYS A 153 -4.56 19.72 1.96
CA LYS A 153 -5.63 20.69 2.23
C LYS A 153 -5.78 20.97 3.73
N ARG A 154 -5.90 19.92 4.54
CA ARG A 154 -6.08 20.05 6.00
C ARG A 154 -4.86 20.67 6.69
N LEU A 155 -3.65 20.33 6.26
CA LEU A 155 -2.44 20.95 6.80
C LEU A 155 -2.41 22.46 6.54
N ASN A 156 -2.73 22.89 5.32
CA ASN A 156 -2.76 24.31 4.97
C ASN A 156 -3.90 25.07 5.67
N GLU A 157 -5.09 24.46 5.83
CA GLU A 157 -6.20 25.00 6.62
C GLU A 157 -5.81 25.20 8.11
N ASP A 158 -4.96 24.32 8.65
CA ASP A 158 -4.44 24.36 10.02
C ASP A 158 -3.18 25.25 10.18
N GLY A 159 -2.81 26.01 9.14
CA GLY A 159 -1.65 26.91 9.15
C GLY A 159 -0.30 26.20 9.04
N ILE A 160 -0.24 24.94 8.60
CA ILE A 160 0.99 24.18 8.35
C ILE A 160 1.29 24.22 6.86
N PRO A 161 2.26 25.07 6.40
CA PRO A 161 2.56 25.19 4.97
C PRO A 161 2.99 23.85 4.37
N SER A 162 2.24 23.36 3.40
CA SER A 162 2.45 22.07 2.77
C SER A 162 2.17 22.08 1.28
N ARG A 163 2.80 21.15 0.54
CA ARG A 163 2.56 20.89 -0.87
C ARG A 163 2.50 19.41 -1.14
N MET A 164 1.60 19.01 -2.05
CA MET A 164 1.53 17.65 -2.52
C MET A 164 2.61 17.34 -3.55
N PHE A 165 3.05 16.08 -3.57
CA PHE A 165 4.00 15.53 -4.51
C PHE A 165 3.48 14.20 -5.05
N LEU A 166 3.14 14.16 -6.34
CA LEU A 166 2.52 13.00 -6.99
C LEU A 166 3.43 12.42 -8.06
N GLY A 167 3.36 11.12 -8.30
CA GLY A 167 4.07 10.44 -9.38
C GLY A 167 3.52 10.78 -10.77
N LYS A 168 4.30 10.48 -11.83
CA LYS A 168 4.08 10.87 -13.24
C LYS A 168 2.75 10.46 -13.88
N LYS A 169 1.96 9.58 -13.29
CA LYS A 169 0.69 9.10 -13.86
C LYS A 169 -0.50 10.06 -13.69
N ALA A 170 -0.33 11.18 -13.00
CA ALA A 170 -1.34 12.24 -12.91
C ALA A 170 -0.97 13.38 -13.86
N ALA A 171 -1.87 14.32 -14.06
CA ALA A 171 -1.61 15.58 -14.71
C ALA A 171 -0.49 16.44 -14.03
N TYR A 172 0.43 15.78 -13.33
CA TYR A 172 1.56 16.35 -12.60
C TYR A 172 2.83 16.16 -13.44
N THR A 173 3.25 17.23 -14.08
CA THR A 173 4.38 17.20 -15.01
C THR A 173 5.71 17.06 -14.28
N LYS A 174 6.74 16.57 -14.99
CA LYS A 174 8.10 16.51 -14.45
C LYS A 174 8.59 17.88 -13.96
N LYS A 175 8.26 18.94 -14.70
CA LYS A 175 8.59 20.33 -14.36
C LYS A 175 7.97 20.73 -13.02
N GLN A 176 6.70 20.43 -12.80
CA GLN A 176 6.01 20.71 -11.53
C GLN A 176 6.62 19.92 -10.36
N GLN A 177 7.07 18.69 -10.60
CA GLN A 177 7.79 17.90 -9.58
C GLN A 177 9.11 18.57 -9.20
N GLU A 178 9.91 18.98 -10.17
CA GLU A 178 11.20 19.66 -9.96
C GLU A 178 11.02 21.01 -9.26
N GLU A 179 10.04 21.81 -9.67
CA GLU A 179 9.67 23.08 -9.02
C GLU A 179 9.24 22.87 -7.56
N THR A 180 8.39 21.87 -7.28
CA THR A 180 7.96 21.55 -5.92
C THR A 180 9.14 21.14 -5.02
N LEU A 181 10.06 20.33 -5.54
CA LEU A 181 11.25 19.93 -4.80
C LEU A 181 12.23 21.10 -4.59
N ALA A 182 12.38 21.99 -5.57
CA ALA A 182 13.19 23.20 -5.43
C ALA A 182 12.64 24.10 -4.32
N MET A 183 11.33 24.39 -4.36
CA MET A 183 10.65 25.18 -3.31
C MET A 183 10.80 24.54 -1.91
N PHE A 184 10.76 23.19 -1.84
CA PHE A 184 10.95 22.49 -0.59
C PHE A 184 12.40 22.56 -0.09
N ARG A 185 13.41 22.52 -0.98
CA ARG A 185 14.82 22.75 -0.62
C ARG A 185 15.05 24.17 -0.08
N GLU A 186 14.37 25.16 -0.67
CA GLU A 186 14.47 26.58 -0.30
C GLU A 186 13.61 26.96 0.92
N ASP A 187 13.06 26.01 1.65
CA ASP A 187 12.26 26.23 2.85
C ASP A 187 10.98 27.07 2.63
N LYS A 188 10.44 27.12 1.39
CA LYS A 188 9.19 27.85 1.06
C LYS A 188 7.95 27.22 1.73
N PHE A 189 8.02 25.95 2.06
CA PHE A 189 7.02 25.23 2.84
C PHE A 189 7.70 24.12 3.65
N ARG A 190 7.02 23.66 4.71
CA ARG A 190 7.61 22.76 5.71
C ARG A 190 7.33 21.29 5.47
N VAL A 191 6.16 20.96 4.93
CA VAL A 191 5.69 19.57 4.81
C VAL A 191 5.46 19.20 3.34
N LEU A 192 6.15 18.16 2.89
CA LEU A 192 5.91 17.54 1.58
C LEU A 192 5.00 16.33 1.77
N VAL A 193 3.82 16.32 1.13
CA VAL A 193 2.87 15.20 1.18
C VAL A 193 2.98 14.40 -0.11
N ALA A 194 3.49 13.17 -0.04
CA ALA A 194 3.85 12.38 -1.22
C ALA A 194 3.03 11.09 -1.35
N SER A 195 2.70 10.71 -2.59
CA SER A 195 1.91 9.49 -2.85
C SER A 195 2.73 8.19 -2.87
N SER A 196 4.03 8.24 -3.08
CA SER A 196 4.90 7.05 -3.12
C SER A 196 6.38 7.44 -3.20
N ILE A 197 7.23 6.59 -2.62
CA ILE A 197 8.69 6.69 -2.71
C ILE A 197 9.23 5.98 -3.96
N GLY A 198 8.39 5.20 -4.64
CA GLY A 198 8.78 4.14 -5.58
C GLY A 198 9.20 4.60 -6.97
N GLU A 199 9.22 5.89 -7.28
CA GLU A 199 9.80 6.34 -8.55
C GLU A 199 11.33 6.38 -8.40
N GLU A 200 11.99 5.37 -8.97
CA GLU A 200 13.44 5.32 -9.12
C GLU A 200 13.95 6.61 -9.74
N GLY A 201 14.83 7.33 -9.03
CA GLY A 201 15.49 8.54 -9.53
C GLY A 201 15.05 9.86 -8.91
N LEU A 202 14.09 9.90 -7.99
CA LEU A 202 13.80 11.11 -7.24
C LEU A 202 14.83 11.32 -6.12
N ASP A 203 15.57 12.41 -6.23
CA ASP A 203 16.44 12.89 -5.17
C ASP A 203 15.60 13.61 -4.10
N ILE A 204 15.10 12.79 -3.15
CA ILE A 204 14.33 13.31 -2.02
C ILE A 204 15.25 14.15 -1.14
N PRO A 205 14.93 15.43 -0.89
CA PRO A 205 15.73 16.30 -0.03
C PRO A 205 15.88 15.73 1.39
N ALA A 206 16.97 16.10 2.06
CA ALA A 206 17.14 15.77 3.46
C ALA A 206 16.02 16.38 4.31
N VAL A 207 15.43 15.59 5.22
CA VAL A 207 14.35 15.99 6.11
C VAL A 207 14.62 15.51 7.52
N ASP A 208 14.04 16.21 8.49
CA ASP A 208 14.16 15.88 9.91
C ASP A 208 13.20 14.77 10.31
N VAL A 209 12.05 14.66 9.60
CA VAL A 209 10.96 13.75 9.97
C VAL A 209 10.35 13.09 8.75
N VAL A 210 10.14 11.78 8.85
CA VAL A 210 9.39 10.98 7.86
C VAL A 210 8.17 10.38 8.55
N ILE A 211 6.99 10.60 7.99
CA ILE A 211 5.73 10.09 8.52
C ILE A 211 5.06 9.22 7.47
N PHE A 212 4.75 7.98 7.82
CA PHE A 212 3.90 7.09 7.02
C PHE A 212 2.47 7.16 7.54
N TYR A 213 1.56 7.65 6.72
CA TYR A 213 0.14 7.73 7.05
C TYR A 213 -0.51 6.33 7.17
N GLU A 214 0.02 5.37 6.43
CA GLU A 214 -0.26 3.94 6.57
C GLU A 214 1.03 3.10 6.49
N PRO A 215 1.05 1.90 7.11
CA PRO A 215 2.22 1.04 7.07
C PRO A 215 2.41 0.42 5.69
N ILE A 216 3.34 0.95 4.91
CA ILE A 216 3.75 0.41 3.60
C ILE A 216 5.10 -0.28 3.73
N PRO A 217 5.14 -1.62 3.84
CA PRO A 217 6.36 -2.34 4.20
C PRO A 217 7.53 -2.17 3.23
N SER A 218 7.26 -1.98 1.93
CA SER A 218 8.28 -1.75 0.90
C SER A 218 8.94 -0.38 1.04
N GLU A 219 8.14 0.64 1.32
CA GLU A 219 8.57 2.04 1.41
C GLU A 219 9.34 2.31 2.70
N ILE A 220 8.83 1.79 3.82
CA ILE A 220 9.52 1.85 5.11
C ILE A 220 10.93 1.27 4.98
N ARG A 221 11.08 0.09 4.36
CA ARG A 221 12.39 -0.53 4.11
C ARG A 221 13.27 0.28 3.18
N SER A 222 12.71 0.92 2.16
CA SER A 222 13.47 1.78 1.25
C SER A 222 14.07 2.97 1.98
N ILE A 223 13.30 3.62 2.85
CA ILE A 223 13.78 4.75 3.68
C ILE A 223 14.83 4.30 4.69
N GLN A 224 14.59 3.20 5.40
CA GLN A 224 15.57 2.67 6.36
C GLN A 224 16.91 2.30 5.70
N ARG A 225 16.90 1.77 4.47
CA ARG A 225 18.11 1.51 3.70
C ARG A 225 18.81 2.79 3.28
N ARG A 226 18.07 3.82 2.82
CA ARG A 226 18.63 5.11 2.41
C ARG A 226 19.17 5.89 3.59
N GLY A 227 18.55 5.81 4.76
CA GLY A 227 19.03 6.41 6.00
C GLY A 227 20.38 5.85 6.44
N ARG A 228 20.65 4.56 6.21
CA ARG A 228 21.95 3.94 6.45
C ARG A 228 23.03 4.36 5.45
N ALA A 229 22.66 4.91 4.29
CA ALA A 229 23.58 5.39 3.25
C ALA A 229 23.95 6.89 3.38
N GLY A 230 23.70 7.53 4.53
CA GLY A 230 24.15 8.89 4.85
C GLY A 230 23.39 10.05 4.19
N ARG A 231 22.26 9.79 3.54
CA ARG A 231 21.43 10.84 2.90
C ARG A 231 20.28 11.38 3.77
N PHE A 232 19.98 10.74 4.89
CA PHE A 232 19.11 11.30 5.93
C PHE A 232 19.98 11.65 7.14
N LYS A 233 19.94 12.92 7.58
CA LYS A 233 20.33 13.24 8.96
C LYS A 233 19.56 12.29 9.87
N GLU A 234 20.04 12.00 11.08
CA GLU A 234 19.33 11.20 12.09
C GLU A 234 17.90 11.73 12.29
N GLY A 235 16.98 11.36 11.38
CA GLY A 235 15.62 11.84 11.34
C GLY A 235 14.68 10.85 12.04
N SER A 236 13.65 11.36 12.69
CA SER A 236 12.62 10.54 13.31
C SER A 236 11.68 9.96 12.24
N VAL A 237 11.35 8.66 12.34
CA VAL A 237 10.37 7.98 11.48
C VAL A 237 9.15 7.62 12.31
N TYR A 238 7.99 8.07 11.86
CA TYR A 238 6.68 7.76 12.47
C TYR A 238 5.84 6.94 11.50
N ILE A 239 5.10 5.98 12.04
CA ILE A 239 4.15 5.16 11.28
C ILE A 239 2.80 5.24 12.01
N LEU A 240 1.77 5.77 11.33
CA LEU A 240 0.44 5.85 11.89
C LEU A 240 -0.30 4.52 11.68
N ILE A 241 -0.81 3.96 12.77
CA ILE A 241 -1.47 2.64 12.77
C ILE A 241 -2.82 2.76 13.47
N THR A 242 -3.87 2.33 12.80
CA THR A 242 -5.22 2.26 13.37
C THR A 242 -5.44 0.87 13.98
N LYS A 243 -5.64 0.82 15.30
CA LYS A 243 -5.91 -0.44 16.02
C LYS A 243 -7.20 -1.10 15.54
N GLY A 244 -7.20 -2.42 15.41
CA GLY A 244 -8.35 -3.20 14.97
C GLY A 244 -8.64 -3.11 13.47
N THR A 245 -7.67 -2.69 12.67
CA THR A 245 -7.78 -2.56 11.21
C THR A 245 -6.66 -3.28 10.47
N ARG A 246 -6.71 -3.22 9.13
CA ARG A 246 -5.65 -3.76 8.25
C ARG A 246 -4.28 -3.10 8.47
N ASP A 247 -4.23 -1.85 8.96
CA ASP A 247 -2.97 -1.19 9.31
C ASP A 247 -2.17 -2.03 10.30
N GLU A 248 -2.83 -2.53 11.35
CA GLU A 248 -2.20 -3.35 12.39
C GLU A 248 -1.67 -4.67 11.81
N TYR A 249 -2.48 -5.32 10.96
CA TYR A 249 -2.06 -6.54 10.28
C TYR A 249 -0.84 -6.31 9.36
N PHE A 250 -0.84 -5.25 8.55
CA PHE A 250 0.28 -4.94 7.67
C PHE A 250 1.54 -4.58 8.43
N HIS A 251 1.41 -3.86 9.53
CA HIS A 251 2.54 -3.55 10.41
C HIS A 251 3.19 -4.82 10.95
N TRP A 252 2.42 -5.69 11.59
CA TRP A 252 2.93 -6.95 12.14
C TRP A 252 3.49 -7.89 11.07
N ALA A 253 2.85 -7.97 9.92
CA ALA A 253 3.38 -8.73 8.79
C ALA A 253 4.73 -8.21 8.30
N SER A 254 4.95 -6.90 8.35
CA SER A 254 6.22 -6.26 8.00
C SER A 254 7.32 -6.62 9.02
N VAL A 255 7.04 -6.43 10.30
CA VAL A 255 7.96 -6.74 11.41
C VAL A 255 8.36 -8.22 11.41
N ASN A 256 7.40 -9.12 11.22
CA ASN A 256 7.66 -10.56 11.19
C ASN A 256 8.55 -10.98 10.00
N ARG A 257 8.38 -10.36 8.82
CA ARG A 257 9.26 -10.61 7.67
C ARG A 257 10.68 -10.12 7.91
N GLU A 258 10.84 -8.96 8.53
CA GLU A 258 12.16 -8.41 8.89
C GLU A 258 12.88 -9.31 9.88
N ASN A 259 12.20 -9.77 10.93
CA ASN A 259 12.75 -10.68 11.92
C ASN A 259 13.14 -12.03 11.30
N LYS A 260 12.32 -12.56 10.39
CA LYS A 260 12.65 -13.79 9.65
C LYS A 260 13.90 -13.62 8.80
N MET A 261 14.03 -12.48 8.10
CA MET A 261 15.20 -12.19 7.27
C MET A 261 16.47 -12.04 8.12
N LYS A 262 16.40 -11.34 9.26
CA LYS A 262 17.53 -11.22 10.21
C LYS A 262 17.98 -12.60 10.67
N ARG A 263 17.08 -13.50 11.06
CA ARG A 263 17.41 -14.88 11.46
C ARG A 263 18.12 -15.66 10.35
N ILE A 264 17.63 -15.59 9.09
CA ILE A 264 18.26 -16.27 7.96
C ILE A 264 19.67 -15.73 7.72
N ILE A 265 19.90 -14.42 7.77
CA ILE A 265 21.22 -13.80 7.59
C ILE A 265 22.19 -14.28 8.69
N THR A 266 21.75 -14.29 9.96
CA THR A 266 22.56 -14.77 11.09
C THR A 266 22.91 -16.25 10.92
N GLN A 267 21.99 -17.10 10.43
CA GLN A 267 22.27 -18.50 10.15
C GLN A 267 23.28 -18.72 9.02
N ILE A 268 23.23 -17.89 7.96
CA ILE A 268 24.19 -17.93 6.85
C ILE A 268 25.57 -17.48 7.32
N GLN A 269 25.65 -16.40 8.10
CA GLN A 269 26.92 -15.90 8.66
C GLN A 269 27.53 -16.91 9.65
N GLY A 270 26.72 -17.54 10.50
CA GLY A 270 27.19 -18.59 11.42
C GLY A 270 27.70 -19.84 10.72
N LYS A 271 27.16 -20.22 9.56
CA LYS A 271 27.69 -21.34 8.75
C LYS A 271 29.02 -21.00 8.08
N ASN A 272 29.20 -19.78 7.59
CA ASN A 272 30.47 -19.36 6.97
C ASN A 272 31.63 -19.23 7.97
N THR A 273 31.36 -19.10 9.27
CA THR A 273 32.38 -19.05 10.31
C THR A 273 32.89 -20.43 10.70
N ILE A 274 32.16 -21.51 10.40
CA ILE A 274 32.55 -22.89 10.75
C ILE A 274 33.48 -23.51 9.68
N GLU A 275 33.46 -23.03 8.43
CA GLU A 275 34.28 -23.60 7.34
C GLU A 275 35.71 -23.04 7.25
N THR A 276 36.07 -22.01 8.03
CA THR A 276 37.44 -21.43 8.02
C THR A 276 38.37 -21.95 9.11
N GLY A 277 37.94 -22.93 9.89
CA GLY A 277 38.72 -23.50 11.00
C GLY A 277 38.98 -25.00 10.93
N GLY A 278 39.67 -25.52 9.93
CA GLY A 278 39.92 -26.95 9.88
C GLY A 278 40.99 -27.44 8.90
N LYS A 279 42.25 -27.48 9.38
CA LYS A 279 43.33 -28.44 9.05
C LYS A 279 43.71 -28.70 7.58
N GLN A 280 44.88 -28.22 7.25
CA GLN A 280 45.75 -28.77 6.20
C GLN A 280 46.12 -30.24 6.46
N SER A 281 46.01 -31.07 5.46
CA SER A 281 46.80 -32.27 5.26
C SER A 281 46.76 -32.70 3.79
N PRO A 282 47.87 -33.20 3.18
CA PRO A 282 48.10 -33.18 1.74
C PRO A 282 47.88 -34.54 1.04
N ARG A 283 47.88 -34.46 -0.32
CA ARG A 283 47.91 -35.54 -1.34
C ARG A 283 46.58 -36.21 -1.62
N GLU A 284 46.14 -36.41 -2.86
CA GLU A 284 46.81 -36.86 -4.11
C GLU A 284 45.98 -36.51 -5.35
N LYS A 285 46.68 -36.39 -6.51
CA LYS A 285 46.15 -36.20 -7.84
C LYS A 285 45.31 -37.41 -8.29
N LYS A 286 44.12 -37.18 -8.87
CA LYS A 286 43.66 -37.93 -10.04
C LYS A 286 42.65 -37.13 -10.88
N SER A 287 42.94 -37.10 -12.18
CA SER A 287 42.19 -36.52 -13.27
C SER A 287 40.87 -37.25 -13.52
N ALA A 288 39.78 -36.51 -13.75
CA ALA A 288 38.71 -36.96 -14.62
C ALA A 288 37.93 -35.73 -15.14
N LYS A 289 37.81 -35.68 -16.46
CA LYS A 289 36.92 -34.81 -17.25
C LYS A 289 35.46 -35.07 -16.85
N THR A 290 34.61 -34.03 -16.82
CA THR A 290 33.31 -34.08 -17.49
C THR A 290 32.50 -32.81 -17.31
N GLU A 291 32.09 -32.28 -18.44
CA GLU A 291 30.82 -31.66 -18.83
C GLU A 291 30.17 -30.55 -17.96
N LYS A 292 30.05 -29.38 -18.60
CA LYS A 292 29.20 -28.23 -18.21
C LYS A 292 27.72 -28.58 -18.48
N PRO A 293 26.81 -28.31 -17.57
CA PRO A 293 25.41 -28.11 -17.92
C PRO A 293 25.14 -26.65 -18.30
N GLN A 294 24.47 -26.52 -19.42
CA GLN A 294 23.99 -25.29 -20.03
C GLN A 294 23.01 -24.56 -19.10
N GLY A 295 23.27 -23.24 -18.87
CA GLY A 295 22.37 -22.37 -18.16
C GLY A 295 21.08 -22.11 -18.95
N ARG A 296 19.94 -22.44 -18.37
CA ARG A 296 18.62 -21.95 -18.79
C ARG A 296 18.48 -20.48 -18.34
N LYS A 297 18.47 -19.57 -19.30
CA LYS A 297 18.06 -18.17 -19.09
C LYS A 297 16.56 -18.14 -18.78
N ILE A 298 16.22 -17.75 -17.56
CA ILE A 298 14.85 -17.39 -17.21
C ILE A 298 14.62 -15.96 -17.70
N LYS A 299 13.77 -15.81 -18.71
CA LYS A 299 13.23 -14.51 -19.12
C LYS A 299 12.31 -14.00 -18.02
N THR A 300 12.65 -12.88 -17.42
CA THR A 300 11.77 -12.13 -16.53
C THR A 300 10.89 -11.23 -17.37
N ASP A 301 9.63 -11.58 -17.49
CA ASP A 301 8.62 -10.72 -18.14
C ASP A 301 8.34 -9.49 -17.28
N LYS A 302 8.70 -8.32 -17.81
CA LYS A 302 8.49 -6.99 -17.20
C LYS A 302 7.07 -6.42 -17.42
N GLU A 303 6.13 -7.19 -17.95
CA GLU A 303 4.84 -6.66 -18.40
C GLU A 303 3.68 -6.72 -17.36
N GLY A 304 3.89 -7.23 -16.16
CA GLY A 304 2.81 -7.43 -15.18
C GLY A 304 2.36 -6.21 -14.36
N GLN A 305 3.12 -5.11 -14.37
CA GLN A 305 2.91 -4.02 -13.41
C GLN A 305 2.12 -2.81 -13.94
N SER A 306 2.03 -2.64 -15.26
CA SER A 306 1.37 -1.45 -15.86
C SER A 306 -0.15 -1.54 -15.96
N SER A 307 -0.75 -2.73 -15.85
CA SER A 307 -2.21 -2.91 -16.03
C SER A 307 -3.01 -2.82 -14.71
N LEU A 308 -2.37 -2.79 -13.56
CA LEU A 308 -3.04 -2.81 -12.24
C LEU A 308 -3.53 -1.42 -11.80
N ASP A 309 -2.87 -0.36 -12.24
CA ASP A 309 -3.19 1.02 -11.85
C ASP A 309 -4.37 1.63 -12.63
N SER A 310 -4.83 0.99 -13.71
CA SER A 310 -5.99 1.44 -14.49
C SER A 310 -7.32 0.94 -13.92
N PHE A 311 -7.31 0.10 -12.89
CA PHE A 311 -8.51 -0.46 -12.25
C PHE A 311 -8.86 0.16 -10.90
N PHE A 312 -8.02 1.08 -10.37
CA PHE A 312 -8.27 1.80 -9.11
C PHE A 312 -8.34 3.29 -9.31
#